data_f08e4e737d526066144c767efc56cd0a
#
_entry.id   f08e4e737d526066144c767efc56cd0a
#
_cell.length_a   1.000
_cell.length_b   1.000
_cell.length_c   1.000
_cell.angle_alpha   90.00
_cell.angle_beta   90.00
_cell.angle_gamma   90.00
#
_symmetry.space_group_name_H-M   'P 1'
#
loop_
_entity.id
_entity.type
_entity.pdbx_description
1 polymer ?
#
loop_
_entity_poly.entity_id
_entity_poly.type
_entity_poly.pdbx_seq_one_letter_code
_entity_poly.pdbx_strand_id
1 'polypeptide(L)'
;MRYRLVIFDWDGTLMDSVARIVDCMQAASRDAGWGELEAERVRNIIGLGLPEAIASLCPGIDSVRAELLRSRYAWHFVEGNDTPMRFFAGVEEGLAGLHDRGGQRLAVATGKSRRGLDRIFRESDSGRWFHASRTADETRSKPHPRMLEELLVELGVAPQEAVMVGDTEYDLEMARAIGMDRVAVTWGVHAPERLAASRPAFTAEAVPELFNWLQGR
;
A
#
# COMPACT_ATOMS: atom_id res chain seq x y z
N MET A 1 -7.52 4.64 -23.82
CA MET A 1 -7.25 4.50 -22.36
C MET A 1 -6.83 5.86 -21.83
N ARG A 2 -7.34 6.27 -20.67
CA ARG A 2 -7.06 7.60 -20.09
C ARG A 2 -5.64 7.68 -19.51
N TYR A 3 -5.15 6.60 -18.90
CA TYR A 3 -3.85 6.55 -18.22
C TYR A 3 -2.92 5.55 -18.89
N ARG A 4 -1.64 5.92 -18.98
CA ARG A 4 -0.54 5.08 -19.48
C ARG A 4 0.13 4.28 -18.35
N LEU A 5 -0.05 4.75 -17.10
CA LEU A 5 0.50 4.11 -15.90
C LEU A 5 -0.56 4.07 -14.79
N VAL A 6 -0.75 2.90 -14.21
CA VAL A 6 -1.55 2.69 -13.00
C VAL A 6 -0.61 2.24 -11.89
N ILE A 7 -0.57 2.99 -10.80
CA ILE A 7 0.23 2.70 -9.63
C ILE A 7 -0.70 2.27 -8.50
N PHE A 8 -0.46 1.12 -7.91
CA PHE A 8 -1.27 0.58 -6.83
C PHE A 8 -0.52 0.62 -5.49
N ASP A 9 -1.22 0.93 -4.41
CA ASP A 9 -0.80 0.46 -3.12
C ASP A 9 -1.03 -1.05 -3.00
N TRP A 10 -0.56 -1.66 -1.92
CA TRP A 10 -0.62 -3.10 -1.71
C TRP A 10 -1.59 -3.49 -0.59
N ASP A 11 -1.26 -3.14 0.67
CA ASP A 11 -2.01 -3.54 1.85
C ASP A 11 -3.31 -2.76 1.98
N GLY A 12 -4.46 -3.46 2.00
CA GLY A 12 -5.78 -2.82 2.02
C GLY A 12 -6.29 -2.40 0.63
N THR A 13 -5.44 -2.36 -0.38
CA THR A 13 -5.82 -2.01 -1.76
C THR A 13 -5.94 -3.26 -2.64
N LEU A 14 -4.85 -4.00 -2.83
CA LEU A 14 -4.82 -5.25 -3.60
C LEU A 14 -4.94 -6.48 -2.70
N MET A 15 -4.31 -6.43 -1.52
CA MET A 15 -4.18 -7.54 -0.58
C MET A 15 -4.99 -7.27 0.70
N ASP A 16 -5.85 -8.21 1.08
CA ASP A 16 -6.50 -8.24 2.39
C ASP A 16 -5.50 -8.73 3.45
N SER A 17 -4.73 -7.81 3.98
CA SER A 17 -3.64 -8.04 4.92
C SER A 17 -3.81 -7.28 6.25
N VAL A 18 -4.86 -6.49 6.38
CA VAL A 18 -5.06 -5.56 7.51
C VAL A 18 -5.09 -6.30 8.85
N ALA A 19 -5.83 -7.40 8.94
CA ALA A 19 -5.93 -8.18 10.16
C ALA A 19 -4.55 -8.70 10.60
N ARG A 20 -3.79 -9.28 9.68
CA ARG A 20 -2.43 -9.77 9.96
C ARG A 20 -1.48 -8.66 10.41
N ILE A 21 -1.54 -7.49 9.77
CA ILE A 21 -0.70 -6.35 10.16
C ILE A 21 -1.03 -5.92 11.60
N VAL A 22 -2.31 -5.84 11.96
CA VAL A 22 -2.76 -5.48 13.30
C VAL A 22 -2.25 -6.49 14.32
N ASP A 23 -2.49 -7.77 14.11
CA ASP A 23 -2.09 -8.85 15.00
C ASP A 23 -0.57 -8.85 15.23
N CYS A 24 0.21 -8.74 14.14
CA CYS A 24 1.67 -8.73 14.22
C CYS A 24 2.21 -7.50 14.93
N MET A 25 1.62 -6.33 14.72
CA MET A 25 2.06 -5.09 15.36
C MET A 25 1.76 -5.11 16.86
N GLN A 26 0.59 -5.62 17.26
CA GLN A 26 0.24 -5.78 18.67
C GLN A 26 1.15 -6.79 19.37
N ALA A 27 1.43 -7.93 18.73
CA ALA A 27 2.36 -8.92 19.25
C ALA A 27 3.77 -8.36 19.41
N ALA A 28 4.28 -7.68 18.39
CA ALA A 28 5.60 -7.04 18.41
C ALA A 28 5.73 -5.96 19.49
N SER A 29 4.68 -5.20 19.73
CA SER A 29 4.63 -4.17 20.77
C SER A 29 4.74 -4.78 22.18
N ARG A 30 4.03 -5.89 22.44
CA ARG A 30 4.16 -6.64 23.69
C ARG A 30 5.56 -7.20 23.86
N ASP A 31 6.12 -7.83 22.83
CA ASP A 31 7.47 -8.40 22.84
C ASP A 31 8.54 -7.35 23.09
N ALA A 32 8.35 -6.13 22.58
CA ALA A 32 9.27 -5.00 22.79
C ALA A 32 9.08 -4.32 24.16
N GLY A 33 8.16 -4.79 25.00
CA GLY A 33 7.86 -4.20 26.31
C GLY A 33 7.24 -2.79 26.24
N TRP A 34 6.64 -2.43 25.11
CA TRP A 34 5.94 -1.15 24.99
C TRP A 34 4.53 -1.21 25.57
N GLY A 35 3.85 -2.37 25.45
CA GLY A 35 2.51 -2.61 25.94
C GLY A 35 1.50 -2.87 24.83
N GLU A 36 0.21 -2.76 25.17
CA GLU A 36 -0.90 -2.97 24.24
C GLU A 36 -1.08 -1.79 23.32
N LEU A 37 -1.27 -2.07 22.03
CA LEU A 37 -1.68 -1.09 21.01
C LEU A 37 -3.13 -1.32 20.62
N GLU A 38 -3.93 -0.28 20.59
CA GLU A 38 -5.31 -0.35 20.12
C GLU A 38 -5.34 -0.68 18.62
N ALA A 39 -6.18 -1.63 18.22
CA ALA A 39 -6.28 -2.09 16.84
C ALA A 39 -6.58 -0.95 15.86
N GLU A 40 -7.45 0.01 16.24
CA GLU A 40 -7.80 1.15 15.40
C GLU A 40 -6.61 2.08 15.17
N ARG A 41 -5.77 2.30 16.19
CA ARG A 41 -4.53 3.07 16.03
C ARG A 41 -3.56 2.38 15.08
N VAL A 42 -3.46 1.04 15.17
CA VAL A 42 -2.63 0.27 14.25
C VAL A 42 -3.19 0.33 12.82
N ARG A 43 -4.51 0.21 12.65
CA ARG A 43 -5.14 0.36 11.33
C ARG A 43 -4.79 1.72 10.70
N ASN A 44 -4.88 2.78 11.48
CA ASN A 44 -4.67 4.15 11.00
C ASN A 44 -3.27 4.42 10.42
N ILE A 45 -2.26 3.65 10.78
CA ILE A 45 -0.88 3.82 10.26
C ILE A 45 -0.54 2.90 9.08
N ILE A 46 -1.44 2.00 8.70
CA ILE A 46 -1.22 1.11 7.54
C ILE A 46 -1.05 1.99 6.28
N GLY A 47 -0.07 1.65 5.48
CA GLY A 47 0.36 2.45 4.33
C GLY A 47 1.64 3.25 4.57
N LEU A 48 1.97 3.58 5.82
CA LEU A 48 3.25 4.20 6.18
C LEU A 48 4.40 3.19 6.13
N GLY A 49 5.63 3.70 6.01
CA GLY A 49 6.83 2.91 6.27
C GLY A 49 6.91 2.48 7.74
N LEU A 50 7.51 1.32 7.99
CA LEU A 50 7.53 0.75 9.35
C LEU A 50 8.19 1.67 10.40
N PRO A 51 9.28 2.41 10.11
CA PRO A 51 9.83 3.37 11.08
C PRO A 51 8.85 4.49 11.44
N GLU A 52 8.17 5.08 10.46
CA GLU A 52 7.17 6.14 10.63
C GLU A 52 5.93 5.62 11.37
N ALA A 53 5.49 4.41 11.04
CA ALA A 53 4.41 3.72 11.73
C ALA A 53 4.72 3.51 13.22
N ILE A 54 5.92 3.01 13.55
CA ILE A 54 6.37 2.81 14.93
C ILE A 54 6.46 4.17 15.67
N ALA A 55 7.03 5.20 15.05
CA ALA A 55 7.14 6.53 15.68
C ALA A 55 5.74 7.13 15.97
N SER A 56 4.77 6.91 15.10
CA SER A 56 3.38 7.36 15.28
C SER A 56 2.65 6.58 16.38
N LEU A 57 2.83 5.26 16.43
CA LEU A 57 2.16 4.39 17.42
C LEU A 57 2.78 4.51 18.81
N CYS A 58 4.09 4.73 18.87
CA CYS A 58 4.89 4.68 20.08
C CYS A 58 5.67 6.00 20.26
N PRO A 59 5.00 7.14 20.51
CA PRO A 59 5.66 8.43 20.63
C PRO A 59 6.64 8.42 21.80
N GLY A 60 7.90 8.83 21.53
CA GLY A 60 8.96 8.83 22.53
C GLY A 60 9.65 7.48 22.78
N ILE A 61 9.35 6.45 21.96
CA ILE A 61 10.08 5.18 22.01
C ILE A 61 11.57 5.39 21.77
N ASP A 62 12.41 4.79 22.61
CA ASP A 62 13.86 4.82 22.40
C ASP A 62 14.28 3.93 21.20
N SER A 63 15.47 4.20 20.68
CA SER A 63 15.97 3.52 19.48
C SER A 63 16.17 2.01 19.66
N VAL A 64 16.50 1.55 20.86
CA VAL A 64 16.69 0.11 21.14
C VAL A 64 15.36 -0.62 21.09
N ARG A 65 14.33 -0.07 21.76
CA ARG A 65 12.98 -0.65 21.72
C ARG A 65 12.35 -0.54 20.35
N ALA A 66 12.55 0.56 19.63
CA ALA A 66 12.05 0.71 18.28
C ALA A 66 12.63 -0.34 17.34
N GLU A 67 13.92 -0.63 17.43
CA GLU A 67 14.56 -1.69 16.65
C GLU A 67 14.08 -3.09 17.07
N LEU A 68 13.89 -3.33 18.36
CA LEU A 68 13.31 -4.58 18.84
C LEU A 68 11.89 -4.76 18.31
N LEU A 69 11.03 -3.73 18.38
CA LEU A 69 9.67 -3.77 17.86
C LEU A 69 9.68 -4.06 16.36
N ARG A 70 10.53 -3.38 15.59
CA ARG A 70 10.71 -3.60 14.15
C ARG A 70 11.09 -5.04 13.82
N SER A 71 12.07 -5.59 14.55
CA SER A 71 12.53 -6.97 14.32
C SER A 71 11.47 -8.01 14.71
N ARG A 72 10.75 -7.78 15.81
CA ARG A 72 9.66 -8.65 16.26
C ARG A 72 8.47 -8.60 15.32
N TYR A 73 8.11 -7.41 14.81
CA TYR A 73 7.08 -7.28 13.78
C TYR A 73 7.44 -8.09 12.53
N ALA A 74 8.68 -7.98 12.04
CA ALA A 74 9.13 -8.74 10.89
C ALA A 74 9.04 -10.26 11.13
N TRP A 75 9.43 -10.72 12.33
CA TRP A 75 9.34 -12.13 12.70
C TRP A 75 7.89 -12.61 12.77
N HIS A 76 7.01 -11.88 13.48
CA HIS A 76 5.59 -12.24 13.57
C HIS A 76 4.95 -12.27 12.18
N PHE A 77 5.28 -11.31 11.32
CA PHE A 77 4.67 -11.23 9.99
C PHE A 77 5.07 -12.40 9.08
N VAL A 78 6.26 -12.96 9.27
CA VAL A 78 6.80 -14.04 8.42
C VAL A 78 6.53 -15.42 9.01
N GLU A 79 6.76 -15.59 10.31
CA GLU A 79 6.84 -16.89 10.98
C GLU A 79 5.86 -17.06 12.15
N GLY A 80 5.56 -15.98 12.86
CA GLY A 80 4.85 -16.03 14.14
C GLY A 80 3.32 -15.87 14.07
N ASN A 81 2.73 -15.75 12.88
CA ASN A 81 1.30 -15.47 12.73
C ASN A 81 0.70 -16.17 11.51
N ASP A 82 -0.42 -16.85 11.69
CA ASP A 82 -1.13 -17.63 10.68
C ASP A 82 -2.35 -16.92 10.10
N THR A 83 -2.63 -15.66 10.50
CA THR A 83 -3.75 -14.87 9.96
C THR A 83 -3.64 -14.83 8.43
N PRO A 84 -4.66 -15.28 7.69
CA PRO A 84 -4.59 -15.35 6.23
C PRO A 84 -4.37 -13.98 5.58
N MET A 85 -3.61 -13.96 4.51
CA MET A 85 -3.54 -12.84 3.58
C MET A 85 -3.85 -13.34 2.18
N ARG A 86 -4.78 -12.67 1.50
CA ARG A 86 -5.19 -13.03 0.14
C ARG A 86 -5.45 -11.76 -0.66
N PHE A 87 -5.35 -11.84 -1.97
CA PHE A 87 -5.91 -10.79 -2.81
C PHE A 87 -7.40 -10.62 -2.53
N PHE A 88 -7.88 -9.39 -2.58
CA PHE A 88 -9.32 -9.18 -2.61
C PHE A 88 -9.91 -9.87 -3.84
N ALA A 89 -11.13 -10.41 -3.71
CA ALA A 89 -11.78 -11.15 -4.80
C ALA A 89 -11.86 -10.30 -6.08
N GLY A 90 -11.36 -10.85 -7.20
CA GLY A 90 -11.34 -10.18 -8.51
C GLY A 90 -10.11 -9.33 -8.80
N VAL A 91 -9.17 -9.16 -7.85
CA VAL A 91 -7.94 -8.39 -8.07
C VAL A 91 -7.02 -9.08 -9.07
N GLU A 92 -6.81 -10.39 -8.94
CA GLU A 92 -5.91 -11.12 -9.83
C GLU A 92 -6.42 -11.09 -11.28
N GLU A 93 -7.70 -11.31 -11.49
CA GLU A 93 -8.34 -11.21 -12.81
C GLU A 93 -8.28 -9.78 -13.37
N GLY A 94 -8.46 -8.79 -12.51
CA GLY A 94 -8.37 -7.38 -12.89
C GLY A 94 -6.96 -6.98 -13.33
N LEU A 95 -5.93 -7.36 -12.57
CA LEU A 95 -4.52 -7.12 -12.89
C LEU A 95 -4.10 -7.84 -14.17
N ALA A 96 -4.44 -9.12 -14.32
CA ALA A 96 -4.21 -9.87 -15.54
C ALA A 96 -4.88 -9.21 -16.74
N GLY A 97 -6.14 -8.81 -16.60
CA GLY A 97 -6.89 -8.15 -17.66
C GLY A 97 -6.33 -6.79 -18.07
N LEU A 98 -5.71 -6.01 -17.16
CA LEU A 98 -5.00 -4.78 -17.49
C LEU A 98 -3.67 -5.07 -18.18
N HIS A 99 -2.92 -6.05 -17.66
CA HIS A 99 -1.61 -6.45 -18.19
C HIS A 99 -1.72 -7.01 -19.62
N ASP A 100 -2.63 -7.95 -19.84
CA ASP A 100 -2.78 -8.67 -21.10
C ASP A 100 -3.31 -7.80 -22.26
N ARG A 101 -4.09 -6.76 -21.94
CA ARG A 101 -4.53 -5.79 -22.96
C ARG A 101 -3.41 -4.97 -23.55
N GLY A 102 -2.31 -4.82 -22.81
CA GLY A 102 -1.23 -3.91 -23.17
C GLY A 102 -1.66 -2.44 -23.17
N GLY A 103 -0.71 -1.55 -23.41
CA GLY A 103 -0.95 -0.11 -23.49
C GLY A 103 -1.03 0.63 -22.15
N GLN A 104 -1.13 -0.09 -21.02
CA GLN A 104 -0.97 0.46 -19.67
C GLN A 104 0.18 -0.26 -18.97
N ARG A 105 1.04 0.52 -18.30
CA ARG A 105 2.03 -0.04 -17.38
C ARG A 105 1.41 -0.11 -15.99
N LEU A 106 1.79 -1.14 -15.23
CA LEU A 106 1.35 -1.32 -13.85
C LEU A 106 2.56 -1.21 -12.94
N ALA A 107 2.40 -0.54 -11.81
CA ALA A 107 3.46 -0.41 -10.81
C ALA A 107 2.90 -0.50 -9.38
N VAL A 108 3.78 -0.70 -8.41
CA VAL A 108 3.44 -0.72 -6.98
C VAL A 108 4.20 0.37 -6.25
N ALA A 109 3.49 1.12 -5.38
CA ALA A 109 4.07 2.03 -4.40
C ALA A 109 3.52 1.66 -3.01
N THR A 110 4.35 1.11 -2.11
CA THR A 110 3.89 0.48 -0.88
C THR A 110 4.72 0.87 0.36
N GLY A 111 4.06 0.88 1.54
CA GLY A 111 4.72 1.01 2.84
C GLY A 111 5.56 -0.20 3.26
N LYS A 112 5.47 -1.33 2.53
CA LYS A 112 6.29 -2.52 2.78
C LYS A 112 7.78 -2.25 2.57
N SER A 113 8.62 -3.12 3.14
CA SER A 113 10.03 -3.20 2.77
C SER A 113 10.21 -3.95 1.46
N ARG A 114 11.33 -3.70 0.77
CA ARG A 114 11.72 -4.42 -0.46
C ARG A 114 11.71 -5.93 -0.25
N ARG A 115 12.33 -6.41 0.84
CA ARG A 115 12.34 -7.83 1.19
C ARG A 115 10.92 -8.41 1.35
N GLY A 116 10.01 -7.62 1.96
CA GLY A 116 8.62 -8.03 2.16
C GLY A 116 7.84 -8.13 0.86
N LEU A 117 7.96 -7.14 -0.01
CA LEU A 117 7.29 -7.14 -1.32
C LEU A 117 7.82 -8.26 -2.22
N ASP A 118 9.14 -8.43 -2.31
CA ASP A 118 9.77 -9.46 -3.14
C ASP A 118 9.36 -10.87 -2.71
N ARG A 119 9.20 -11.09 -1.40
CA ARG A 119 8.68 -12.36 -0.88
C ARG A 119 7.27 -12.61 -1.39
N ILE A 120 6.37 -11.63 -1.25
CA ILE A 120 4.98 -11.77 -1.70
C ILE A 120 4.92 -11.98 -3.21
N PHE A 121 5.69 -11.25 -3.99
CA PHE A 121 5.76 -11.41 -5.44
C PHE A 121 6.15 -12.84 -5.84
N ARG A 122 7.09 -13.46 -5.13
CA ARG A 122 7.50 -14.85 -5.39
C ARG A 122 6.44 -15.87 -4.96
N GLU A 123 5.84 -15.66 -3.77
CA GLU A 123 4.85 -16.59 -3.21
C GLU A 123 3.55 -16.62 -4.02
N SER A 124 3.13 -15.49 -4.57
CA SER A 124 1.88 -15.33 -5.34
C SER A 124 2.09 -15.28 -6.85
N ASP A 125 3.33 -15.28 -7.35
CA ASP A 125 3.69 -15.05 -8.76
C ASP A 125 3.14 -13.72 -9.33
N SER A 126 2.74 -12.79 -8.46
CA SER A 126 2.09 -11.53 -8.85
C SER A 126 3.06 -10.51 -9.42
N GLY A 127 4.35 -10.65 -9.15
CA GLY A 127 5.38 -9.76 -9.68
C GLY A 127 5.36 -9.65 -11.21
N ARG A 128 4.88 -10.67 -11.90
CA ARG A 128 4.79 -10.72 -13.38
C ARG A 128 3.89 -9.64 -13.99
N TRP A 129 2.94 -9.09 -13.23
CA TRP A 129 2.04 -8.05 -13.73
C TRP A 129 2.64 -6.64 -13.67
N PHE A 130 3.67 -6.43 -12.85
CA PHE A 130 4.18 -5.10 -12.56
C PHE A 130 5.50 -4.82 -13.29
N HIS A 131 5.58 -3.63 -13.88
CA HIS A 131 6.75 -3.17 -14.62
C HIS A 131 7.80 -2.52 -13.71
N ALA A 132 7.37 -1.97 -12.58
CA ALA A 132 8.23 -1.35 -11.57
C ALA A 132 7.55 -1.36 -10.20
N SER A 133 8.33 -1.16 -9.14
CA SER A 133 7.80 -0.98 -7.79
C SER A 133 8.73 -0.12 -6.94
N ARG A 134 8.15 0.59 -5.94
CA ARG A 134 8.89 1.31 -4.89
C ARG A 134 8.34 0.95 -3.53
N THR A 135 9.25 0.77 -2.60
CA THR A 135 8.96 0.43 -1.20
C THR A 135 9.44 1.53 -0.26
N ALA A 136 8.91 1.56 0.96
CA ALA A 136 9.20 2.63 1.91
C ALA A 136 10.67 2.69 2.33
N ASP A 137 11.37 1.56 2.36
CA ASP A 137 12.78 1.47 2.73
C ASP A 137 13.77 1.81 1.60
N GLU A 138 13.28 1.95 0.36
CA GLU A 138 14.10 2.39 -0.79
C GLU A 138 14.05 3.90 -1.01
N THR A 139 12.97 4.55 -0.57
CA THR A 139 12.70 5.95 -0.87
C THR A 139 12.32 6.73 0.39
N ARG A 140 11.17 7.39 0.37
CA ARG A 140 10.56 8.08 1.52
C ARG A 140 9.14 7.57 1.72
N SER A 141 8.78 7.36 2.98
CA SER A 141 7.43 6.91 3.36
C SER A 141 6.33 7.84 2.82
N LYS A 142 5.20 7.28 2.45
CA LYS A 142 3.96 8.01 2.20
C LYS A 142 3.66 8.94 3.40
N PRO A 143 3.09 10.11 3.20
CA PRO A 143 2.55 10.69 1.95
C PRO A 143 3.60 11.46 1.11
N HIS A 144 4.90 11.29 1.34
CA HIS A 144 5.92 11.96 0.54
C HIS A 144 5.89 11.42 -0.90
N PRO A 145 5.89 12.28 -1.94
CA PRO A 145 5.65 11.87 -3.33
C PRO A 145 6.82 11.11 -3.98
N ARG A 146 7.95 10.93 -3.31
CA ARG A 146 9.19 10.40 -3.88
C ARG A 146 9.02 9.05 -4.59
N MET A 147 8.21 8.12 -4.04
CA MET A 147 7.94 6.84 -4.69
C MET A 147 7.34 7.03 -6.08
N LEU A 148 6.35 7.93 -6.19
CA LEU A 148 5.68 8.20 -7.46
C LEU A 148 6.61 8.91 -8.45
N GLU A 149 7.37 9.90 -7.98
CA GLU A 149 8.34 10.63 -8.81
C GLU A 149 9.34 9.68 -9.47
N GLU A 150 9.88 8.72 -8.69
CA GLU A 150 10.83 7.74 -9.20
C GLU A 150 10.21 6.77 -10.18
N LEU A 151 8.98 6.27 -9.92
CA LEU A 151 8.24 5.42 -10.84
C LEU A 151 7.94 6.13 -12.16
N LEU A 152 7.55 7.40 -12.11
CA LEU A 152 7.29 8.20 -13.31
C LEU A 152 8.55 8.38 -14.18
N VAL A 153 9.68 8.66 -13.54
CA VAL A 153 10.97 8.79 -14.23
C VAL A 153 11.39 7.46 -14.87
N GLU A 154 11.37 6.37 -14.10
CA GLU A 154 11.76 5.03 -14.57
C GLU A 154 10.90 4.57 -15.75
N LEU A 155 9.59 4.83 -15.68
CA LEU A 155 8.66 4.38 -16.70
C LEU A 155 8.41 5.41 -17.81
N GLY A 156 9.04 6.58 -17.76
CA GLY A 156 8.92 7.60 -18.79
C GLY A 156 7.48 8.09 -19.02
N VAL A 157 6.74 8.36 -17.92
CA VAL A 157 5.34 8.78 -17.94
C VAL A 157 5.18 10.09 -17.18
N ALA A 158 4.40 11.04 -17.73
CA ALA A 158 4.08 12.27 -17.02
C ALA A 158 3.03 12.04 -15.92
N PRO A 159 3.01 12.85 -14.83
CA PRO A 159 2.03 12.71 -13.76
C PRO A 159 0.57 12.70 -14.25
N GLN A 160 0.25 13.51 -15.27
CA GLN A 160 -1.10 13.64 -15.85
C GLN A 160 -1.54 12.42 -16.68
N GLU A 161 -0.59 11.54 -17.03
CA GLU A 161 -0.83 10.27 -17.74
C GLU A 161 -0.85 9.06 -16.80
N ALA A 162 -0.70 9.31 -15.49
CA ALA A 162 -0.66 8.28 -14.45
C ALA A 162 -1.79 8.46 -13.44
N VAL A 163 -2.10 7.38 -12.73
CA VAL A 163 -3.08 7.38 -11.64
C VAL A 163 -2.57 6.52 -10.48
N MET A 164 -2.72 7.03 -9.24
CA MET A 164 -2.49 6.28 -8.00
C MET A 164 -3.80 5.69 -7.50
N VAL A 165 -3.80 4.42 -7.15
CA VAL A 165 -4.92 3.69 -6.54
C VAL A 165 -4.53 3.32 -5.11
N GLY A 166 -5.33 3.72 -4.13
CA GLY A 166 -5.05 3.42 -2.73
C GLY A 166 -6.29 3.53 -1.84
N ASP A 167 -6.20 2.94 -0.66
CA ASP A 167 -7.23 2.91 0.37
C ASP A 167 -6.94 3.85 1.55
N THR A 168 -5.82 4.58 1.50
CA THR A 168 -5.45 5.53 2.54
C THR A 168 -5.29 6.94 2.01
N GLU A 169 -5.50 7.94 2.90
CA GLU A 169 -5.19 9.33 2.57
C GLU A 169 -3.70 9.51 2.23
N TYR A 170 -2.81 8.66 2.75
CA TYR A 170 -1.38 8.73 2.47
C TYR A 170 -1.09 8.51 0.97
N ASP A 171 -1.81 7.59 0.33
CA ASP A 171 -1.73 7.32 -1.11
C ASP A 171 -2.21 8.52 -1.93
N LEU A 172 -3.38 9.01 -1.54
CA LEU A 172 -4.07 10.06 -2.28
C LEU A 172 -3.33 11.40 -2.16
N GLU A 173 -2.80 11.73 -0.99
CA GLU A 173 -2.02 12.93 -0.76
C GLU A 173 -0.65 12.88 -1.47
N MET A 174 -0.01 11.70 -1.52
CA MET A 174 1.21 11.49 -2.28
C MET A 174 1.01 11.82 -3.75
N ALA A 175 -0.09 11.35 -4.36
CA ALA A 175 -0.44 11.65 -5.75
C ALA A 175 -0.84 13.13 -5.93
N ARG A 176 -1.61 13.68 -5.00
CA ARG A 176 -2.03 15.09 -5.02
C ARG A 176 -0.83 16.04 -5.04
N ALA A 177 0.21 15.73 -4.28
CA ALA A 177 1.40 16.57 -4.15
C ALA A 177 2.13 16.83 -5.49
N ILE A 178 1.97 15.95 -6.47
CA ILE A 178 2.59 16.07 -7.80
C ILE A 178 1.57 16.26 -8.94
N GLY A 179 0.32 16.57 -8.60
CA GLY A 179 -0.73 16.78 -9.60
C GLY A 179 -1.13 15.53 -10.38
N MET A 180 -0.91 14.34 -9.80
CA MET A 180 -1.34 13.06 -10.36
C MET A 180 -2.80 12.79 -9.99
N ASP A 181 -3.56 12.19 -10.91
CA ASP A 181 -4.89 11.66 -10.60
C ASP A 181 -4.80 10.52 -9.58
N ARG A 182 -5.85 10.35 -8.80
CA ARG A 182 -5.95 9.37 -7.71
C ARG A 182 -7.33 8.74 -7.65
N VAL A 183 -7.36 7.49 -7.32
CA VAL A 183 -8.57 6.67 -7.12
C VAL A 183 -8.56 6.16 -5.70
N ALA A 184 -9.65 6.41 -4.99
CA ALA A 184 -9.89 5.85 -3.67
C ALA A 184 -10.58 4.50 -3.80
N VAL A 185 -10.20 3.53 -2.97
CA VAL A 185 -10.94 2.29 -2.77
C VAL A 185 -11.44 2.22 -1.34
N THR A 186 -12.70 1.79 -1.14
CA THR A 186 -13.38 1.91 0.18
C THR A 186 -13.42 0.60 0.97
N TRP A 187 -12.88 -0.48 0.45
CA TRP A 187 -12.79 -1.77 1.15
C TRP A 187 -11.56 -1.93 2.03
N GLY A 188 -10.68 -0.92 2.06
CA GLY A 188 -9.44 -0.93 2.84
C GLY A 188 -9.58 -0.29 4.22
N VAL A 189 -8.61 0.54 4.59
CA VAL A 189 -8.39 0.98 5.97
C VAL A 189 -9.09 2.28 6.32
N HIS A 190 -8.95 3.32 5.48
CA HIS A 190 -9.47 4.65 5.83
C HIS A 190 -10.93 4.82 5.41
N ALA A 191 -11.70 5.47 6.28
CA ALA A 191 -13.13 5.75 6.03
C ALA A 191 -13.34 6.60 4.76
N PRO A 192 -14.43 6.36 4.01
CA PRO A 192 -14.73 7.06 2.76
C PRO A 192 -14.72 8.58 2.88
N GLU A 193 -15.19 9.12 4.00
CA GLU A 193 -15.23 10.57 4.26
C GLU A 193 -13.83 11.17 4.33
N ARG A 194 -12.88 10.42 4.88
CA ARG A 194 -11.46 10.81 4.97
C ARG A 194 -10.81 10.80 3.60
N LEU A 195 -11.09 9.76 2.80
CA LEU A 195 -10.60 9.65 1.43
C LEU A 195 -11.14 10.76 0.51
N ALA A 196 -12.41 11.12 0.69
CA ALA A 196 -13.09 12.18 -0.08
C ALA A 196 -12.42 13.54 0.07
N ALA A 197 -11.77 13.82 1.22
CA ALA A 197 -11.05 15.07 1.48
C ALA A 197 -9.91 15.30 0.46
N SER A 198 -9.30 14.25 -0.06
CA SER A 198 -8.26 14.32 -1.09
C SER A 198 -8.80 14.51 -2.52
N ARG A 199 -10.12 14.59 -2.69
CA ARG A 199 -10.81 14.78 -3.98
C ARG A 199 -10.34 13.77 -5.05
N PRO A 200 -10.58 12.47 -4.87
CA PRO A 200 -10.22 11.47 -5.87
C PRO A 200 -10.98 11.69 -7.18
N ALA A 201 -10.36 11.32 -8.30
CA ALA A 201 -11.01 11.36 -9.63
C ALA A 201 -12.10 10.29 -9.75
N PHE A 202 -12.01 9.25 -8.94
CA PHE A 202 -12.99 8.17 -8.81
C PHE A 202 -12.88 7.54 -7.42
N THR A 203 -13.99 7.07 -6.89
CA THR A 203 -14.05 6.24 -5.68
C THR A 203 -14.73 4.93 -6.05
N ALA A 204 -14.03 3.82 -5.86
CA ALA A 204 -14.55 2.48 -6.11
C ALA A 204 -15.02 1.85 -4.79
N GLU A 205 -16.22 1.33 -4.77
CA GLU A 205 -16.78 0.60 -3.62
C GLU A 205 -16.58 -0.92 -3.74
N ALA A 206 -16.25 -1.39 -4.94
CA ALA A 206 -15.98 -2.80 -5.21
C ALA A 206 -14.86 -2.98 -6.24
N VAL A 207 -14.12 -4.10 -6.15
CA VAL A 207 -13.01 -4.42 -7.04
C VAL A 207 -13.41 -4.40 -8.53
N PRO A 208 -14.56 -4.94 -8.96
CA PRO A 208 -14.97 -4.87 -10.36
C PRO A 208 -15.18 -3.45 -10.89
N GLU A 209 -15.66 -2.53 -10.05
CA GLU A 209 -15.85 -1.11 -10.42
C GLU A 209 -14.51 -0.45 -10.70
N LEU A 210 -13.50 -0.69 -9.84
CA LEU A 210 -12.15 -0.18 -10.02
C LEU A 210 -11.60 -0.59 -11.39
N PHE A 211 -11.59 -1.89 -11.68
CA PHE A 211 -10.98 -2.38 -12.91
C PHE A 211 -11.79 -1.99 -14.17
N ASN A 212 -13.12 -1.91 -14.09
CA ASN A 212 -13.94 -1.38 -15.17
C ASN A 212 -13.60 0.08 -15.47
N TRP A 213 -13.49 0.91 -14.43
CA TRP A 213 -13.13 2.32 -14.59
C TRP A 213 -11.72 2.50 -15.18
N LEU A 214 -10.72 1.74 -14.69
CA LEU A 214 -9.35 1.77 -15.22
C LEU A 214 -9.28 1.33 -16.69
N GLN A 215 -10.17 0.44 -17.10
CA GLN A 215 -10.29 -0.04 -18.48
C GLN A 215 -11.08 0.93 -19.38
N GLY A 216 -11.72 1.96 -18.83
CA GLY A 216 -12.58 2.89 -19.57
C GLY A 216 -13.91 2.30 -20.00
N ARG A 217 -14.50 1.42 -19.19
CA ARG A 217 -15.80 0.76 -19.40
C ARG A 217 -16.89 1.39 -18.54
#